data_981ae6ea41b7bf5217473ca2c0688819
#
_entry.id   981ae6ea41b7bf5217473ca2c0688819
#
_cell.length_a   1.000
_cell.length_b   1.000
_cell.length_c   1.000
_cell.angle_alpha   90.00
_cell.angle_beta   90.00
_cell.angle_gamma   90.00
#
_symmetry.space_group_name_H-M   'P 1'
#
loop_
_entity.id
_entity.type
_entity.pdbx_description
1 polymer ?
#
loop_
_entity_poly.entity_id
_entity_poly.type
_entity_poly.pdbx_seq_one_letter_code
_entity_poly.pdbx_strand_id
1 'polypeptide(L)'
;MTVPPFPFVPFSAGSLPPEKPKRARRNPSPGARFFSSKRAVDDHYLATVYRWDTARVRREFARLRWGDDKLISCPHCNTQDEHPWYEGRENWRCMNNTCRRFFSVTTNTLLDSAQRSLRDIYVEAFLWASSSAGTPALTVRAMAGTASYNTSYSLIQKLREGLARGHNPGLIAGVVEIDGAHASGHNSAERRGKPLAQQKPKNQTEQDARDQSVIDLVNKKQAKRAMSPEQRQAAKAAEDALFAKGQVRDPNTGAILPHNRRMVMTLRRRTGNPGDGSVWTKVGVGMSETPEVAEYLAQRHVLLPESILATDFGVAFIKLGKKFRLHTTVNHSQTLVGPAGEHVNMAESFTARQDRAEAGIYLNIEPKYLHEYACETAFREDHRRVSPKLRTEKLLFWALNVGKSQYWRNYTAGQNRKFEELVPERLPAGSSSGPEKHDLTTAMKGRPPR
;
A
#
# COMPACT_ATOMS: atom_id res chain seq x y z
N MET A 1 45.84 -29.88 13.33
CA MET A 1 46.29 -28.53 13.74
C MET A 1 45.26 -28.00 14.72
N THR A 2 45.63 -28.04 16.00
CA THR A 2 44.74 -27.58 17.12
C THR A 2 44.97 -26.07 17.29
N VAL A 3 43.91 -25.31 17.20
CA VAL A 3 43.88 -23.86 17.45
C VAL A 3 44.03 -23.64 18.97
N PRO A 4 44.97 -22.80 19.44
CA PRO A 4 45.13 -22.52 20.84
C PRO A 4 43.97 -21.66 21.38
N PRO A 5 43.55 -21.84 22.65
CA PRO A 5 42.49 -21.04 23.23
C PRO A 5 42.94 -19.60 23.50
N PHE A 6 42.06 -18.65 23.21
CA PHE A 6 42.26 -17.23 23.53
C PHE A 6 42.41 -17.02 25.04
N PRO A 7 43.31 -16.17 25.48
CA PRO A 7 43.50 -15.86 26.89
C PRO A 7 42.31 -15.02 27.40
N PHE A 8 41.68 -15.53 28.46
CA PHE A 8 40.62 -14.81 29.20
C PHE A 8 41.24 -13.66 29.96
N VAL A 9 41.00 -12.42 29.58
CA VAL A 9 41.37 -11.23 30.32
C VAL A 9 40.28 -10.92 31.33
N PRO A 10 40.49 -10.97 32.65
CA PRO A 10 39.48 -10.63 33.62
C PRO A 10 39.21 -9.13 33.57
N PHE A 11 37.93 -8.76 33.38
CA PHE A 11 37.47 -7.37 33.49
C PHE A 11 37.71 -6.90 34.91
N SER A 12 38.56 -5.87 35.09
CA SER A 12 38.69 -5.16 36.33
C SER A 12 37.37 -4.46 36.67
N ALA A 13 36.86 -4.67 37.87
CA ALA A 13 35.68 -4.01 38.40
C ALA A 13 35.94 -2.50 38.53
N GLY A 14 35.82 -1.78 37.43
CA GLY A 14 35.68 -0.33 37.44
C GLY A 14 34.32 0.06 38.07
N SER A 15 34.38 1.06 38.96
CA SER A 15 33.20 1.60 39.61
C SER A 15 32.05 1.86 38.64
N LEU A 16 30.88 1.28 38.93
CA LEU A 16 29.68 1.49 38.13
C LEU A 16 29.40 3.01 38.05
N PRO A 17 29.10 3.54 36.86
CA PRO A 17 28.72 4.94 36.75
C PRO A 17 27.49 5.21 37.60
N PRO A 18 27.33 6.40 38.16
CA PRO A 18 26.21 6.74 39.05
C PRO A 18 24.88 6.49 38.34
N GLU A 19 23.98 5.81 39.04
CA GLU A 19 22.63 5.46 38.51
C GLU A 19 21.96 6.77 38.04
N LYS A 20 21.65 6.84 36.74
CA LYS A 20 20.91 7.97 36.18
C LYS A 20 19.57 8.07 36.88
N PRO A 21 19.13 9.27 37.32
CA PRO A 21 17.87 9.43 38.01
C PRO A 21 16.74 8.80 37.18
N LYS A 22 15.97 7.94 37.80
CA LYS A 22 14.83 7.26 37.16
C LYS A 22 13.88 8.31 36.61
N ARG A 23 13.86 8.50 35.30
CA ARG A 23 12.90 9.42 34.66
C ARG A 23 11.49 9.04 35.11
N ALA A 24 10.73 10.01 35.61
CA ALA A 24 9.32 9.82 35.94
C ALA A 24 8.62 9.14 34.75
N ARG A 25 7.93 8.03 35.05
CA ARG A 25 7.21 7.27 34.00
C ARG A 25 6.18 8.20 33.36
N ARG A 26 6.46 8.68 32.16
CA ARG A 26 5.47 9.42 31.36
C ARG A 26 4.30 8.49 31.10
N ASN A 27 3.08 8.96 31.22
CA ASN A 27 1.90 8.21 30.81
C ASN A 27 2.09 7.74 29.37
N PRO A 28 1.95 6.43 29.08
CA PRO A 28 2.18 5.93 27.75
C PRO A 28 1.18 6.55 26.76
N SER A 29 1.64 6.81 25.54
CA SER A 29 0.77 7.29 24.46
C SER A 29 -0.40 6.32 24.22
N PRO A 30 -1.53 6.78 23.65
CA PRO A 30 -2.65 5.89 23.32
C PRO A 30 -2.25 4.66 22.50
N GLY A 31 -1.30 4.83 21.56
CA GLY A 31 -0.73 3.72 20.80
C GLY A 31 0.04 2.73 21.67
N ALA A 32 0.92 3.22 22.55
CA ALA A 32 1.67 2.36 23.47
C ALA A 32 0.75 1.62 24.45
N ARG A 33 -0.34 2.23 24.90
CA ARG A 33 -1.36 1.56 25.72
C ARG A 33 -2.05 0.41 24.99
N PHE A 34 -2.37 0.60 23.70
CA PHE A 34 -2.95 -0.47 22.90
C PHE A 34 -2.00 -1.65 22.77
N PHE A 35 -0.75 -1.41 22.38
CA PHE A 35 0.24 -2.48 22.18
C PHE A 35 0.64 -3.21 23.46
N SER A 36 0.51 -2.58 24.61
CA SER A 36 0.69 -3.23 25.92
C SER A 36 -0.59 -3.88 26.47
N SER A 37 -1.73 -3.73 25.82
CA SER A 37 -3.01 -4.30 26.23
C SER A 37 -3.18 -5.74 25.71
N LYS A 38 -4.02 -6.53 26.41
CA LYS A 38 -4.43 -7.85 25.93
C LYS A 38 -5.15 -7.83 24.56
N ARG A 39 -5.72 -6.68 24.18
CA ARG A 39 -6.37 -6.50 22.87
C ARG A 39 -5.40 -6.54 21.69
N ALA A 40 -4.11 -6.31 21.92
CA ALA A 40 -3.08 -6.42 20.89
C ALA A 40 -2.64 -7.88 20.64
N VAL A 41 -3.03 -8.78 21.53
CA VAL A 41 -2.72 -10.21 21.45
C VAL A 41 -4.01 -10.97 21.19
N ASP A 42 -4.01 -11.79 20.17
CA ASP A 42 -5.15 -12.63 19.81
C ASP A 42 -5.00 -14.04 20.34
N ASP A 43 -6.15 -14.70 20.54
CA ASP A 43 -6.20 -16.15 20.73
C ASP A 43 -5.76 -16.93 19.47
N HIS A 44 -5.74 -16.25 18.31
CA HIS A 44 -5.33 -16.80 17.03
C HIS A 44 -3.87 -16.44 16.70
N TYR A 45 -2.93 -16.99 17.43
CA TYR A 45 -1.54 -16.96 17.02
C TYR A 45 -1.22 -18.13 16.08
N LEU A 46 -0.12 -18.06 15.35
CA LEU A 46 0.23 -19.04 14.31
C LEU A 46 0.16 -20.50 14.78
N ALA A 47 0.64 -20.81 15.98
CA ALA A 47 0.58 -22.16 16.52
C ALA A 47 -0.86 -22.69 16.70
N THR A 48 -1.83 -21.81 16.97
CA THR A 48 -3.25 -22.17 17.02
C THR A 48 -3.80 -22.42 15.63
N VAL A 49 -3.47 -21.58 14.65
CA VAL A 49 -3.91 -21.75 13.26
C VAL A 49 -3.39 -23.05 12.66
N TYR A 50 -2.15 -23.41 12.94
CA TYR A 50 -1.56 -24.68 12.47
C TYR A 50 -2.27 -25.93 13.05
N ARG A 51 -2.94 -25.81 14.20
CA ARG A 51 -3.74 -26.89 14.80
C ARG A 51 -5.17 -26.99 14.26
N TRP A 52 -5.63 -26.02 13.46
CA TRP A 52 -6.95 -26.09 12.87
C TRP A 52 -7.03 -27.25 11.88
N ASP A 53 -8.11 -28.02 11.94
CA ASP A 53 -8.43 -28.98 10.90
C ASP A 53 -8.93 -28.28 9.63
N THR A 54 -8.95 -28.99 8.53
CA THR A 54 -9.38 -28.47 7.23
C THR A 54 -10.82 -27.97 7.26
N ALA A 55 -11.70 -28.65 7.99
CA ALA A 55 -13.11 -28.28 8.13
C ALA A 55 -13.26 -26.95 8.86
N ARG A 56 -12.48 -26.72 9.93
CA ARG A 56 -12.48 -25.45 10.65
C ARG A 56 -12.00 -24.29 9.76
N VAL A 57 -10.89 -24.47 9.04
CA VAL A 57 -10.38 -23.43 8.13
C VAL A 57 -11.42 -23.10 7.07
N ARG A 58 -12.06 -24.12 6.47
CA ARG A 58 -13.14 -23.93 5.48
C ARG A 58 -14.30 -23.12 6.06
N ARG A 59 -14.76 -23.44 7.28
CA ARG A 59 -15.83 -22.68 7.96
C ARG A 59 -15.44 -21.23 8.20
N GLU A 60 -14.22 -20.94 8.65
CA GLU A 60 -13.74 -19.57 8.83
C GLU A 60 -13.75 -18.79 7.51
N PHE A 61 -13.29 -19.38 6.41
CA PHE A 61 -13.36 -18.75 5.09
C PHE A 61 -14.81 -18.56 4.61
N ALA A 62 -15.70 -19.52 4.88
CA ALA A 62 -17.11 -19.39 4.55
C ALA A 62 -17.78 -18.22 5.29
N ARG A 63 -17.52 -18.08 6.60
CA ARG A 63 -17.98 -16.94 7.42
C ARG A 63 -17.47 -15.60 6.89
N LEU A 64 -16.19 -15.53 6.52
CA LEU A 64 -15.59 -14.33 5.95
C LEU A 64 -16.22 -13.95 4.60
N ARG A 65 -16.61 -14.95 3.80
CA ARG A 65 -17.16 -14.71 2.47
C ARG A 65 -18.65 -14.41 2.49
N TRP A 66 -19.43 -15.21 3.23
CA TRP A 66 -20.90 -15.20 3.17
C TRP A 66 -21.56 -14.73 4.47
N GLY A 67 -20.78 -14.52 5.53
CA GLY A 67 -21.31 -14.19 6.86
C GLY A 67 -21.79 -15.40 7.64
N ASP A 68 -21.91 -16.57 6.99
CA ASP A 68 -22.37 -17.84 7.57
C ASP A 68 -21.54 -18.98 7.01
N ASP A 69 -21.47 -20.11 7.74
CA ASP A 69 -20.74 -21.31 7.33
C ASP A 69 -21.67 -22.47 6.93
N LYS A 70 -22.98 -22.31 7.05
CA LYS A 70 -24.01 -23.26 6.65
C LYS A 70 -24.85 -22.74 5.49
N LEU A 71 -25.48 -21.57 5.68
CA LEU A 71 -26.25 -20.89 4.62
C LEU A 71 -25.30 -20.08 3.73
N ILE A 72 -24.83 -20.70 2.67
CA ILE A 72 -23.84 -20.13 1.76
C ILE A 72 -24.44 -19.88 0.39
N SER A 73 -23.94 -18.85 -0.31
CA SER A 73 -24.42 -18.49 -1.64
C SER A 73 -23.57 -19.13 -2.74
N CYS A 74 -24.22 -19.81 -3.68
CA CYS A 74 -23.56 -20.34 -4.87
C CYS A 74 -22.98 -19.20 -5.73
N PRO A 75 -21.65 -19.19 -6.01
CA PRO A 75 -21.04 -18.11 -6.80
C PRO A 75 -21.41 -18.13 -8.30
N HIS A 76 -22.19 -19.08 -8.76
CA HIS A 76 -22.63 -19.21 -10.14
C HIS A 76 -24.06 -18.71 -10.39
N CYS A 77 -24.96 -18.92 -9.43
CA CYS A 77 -26.38 -18.55 -9.58
C CYS A 77 -26.93 -17.75 -8.38
N ASN A 78 -26.11 -17.44 -7.38
CA ASN A 78 -26.44 -16.70 -6.17
C ASN A 78 -27.54 -17.35 -5.29
N THR A 79 -27.95 -18.59 -5.55
CA THR A 79 -28.86 -19.31 -4.66
C THR A 79 -28.20 -19.50 -3.32
N GLN A 80 -28.84 -19.04 -2.25
CA GLN A 80 -28.41 -19.22 -0.87
C GLN A 80 -29.13 -20.44 -0.29
N ASP A 81 -28.35 -21.42 0.19
CA ASP A 81 -28.88 -22.69 0.73
C ASP A 81 -27.81 -23.41 1.57
N GLU A 82 -28.21 -24.48 2.28
CA GLU A 82 -27.32 -25.48 2.84
C GLU A 82 -26.86 -26.43 1.73
N HIS A 83 -25.84 -26.03 1.02
CA HIS A 83 -25.29 -26.84 -0.08
C HIS A 83 -24.50 -28.03 0.42
N PRO A 84 -24.74 -29.25 -0.11
CA PRO A 84 -24.01 -30.44 0.30
C PRO A 84 -22.51 -30.35 0.00
N TRP A 85 -21.69 -30.72 0.97
CA TRP A 85 -20.25 -30.82 0.84
C TRP A 85 -19.84 -32.21 0.34
N TYR A 86 -18.92 -32.25 -0.63
CA TYR A 86 -18.38 -33.47 -1.20
C TYR A 86 -16.89 -33.57 -0.85
N GLU A 87 -16.55 -34.45 0.12
CA GLU A 87 -15.17 -34.61 0.63
C GLU A 87 -14.18 -34.99 -0.49
N GLY A 88 -14.51 -35.92 -1.37
CA GLY A 88 -13.60 -36.36 -2.45
C GLY A 88 -13.26 -35.30 -3.48
N ARG A 89 -13.98 -34.16 -3.48
CA ARG A 89 -13.71 -33.02 -4.37
C ARG A 89 -13.36 -31.74 -3.62
N GLU A 90 -13.46 -31.74 -2.31
CA GLU A 90 -13.31 -30.55 -1.46
C GLU A 90 -14.16 -29.35 -1.92
N ASN A 91 -15.40 -29.61 -2.36
CA ASN A 91 -16.30 -28.63 -2.94
C ASN A 91 -17.74 -28.83 -2.48
N TRP A 92 -18.52 -27.73 -2.45
CA TRP A 92 -19.97 -27.79 -2.35
C TRP A 92 -20.60 -28.00 -3.73
N ARG A 93 -21.77 -28.62 -3.77
CA ARG A 93 -22.61 -28.73 -4.96
C ARG A 93 -23.85 -27.87 -4.79
N CYS A 94 -24.13 -27.02 -5.78
CA CYS A 94 -25.30 -26.14 -5.76
C CYS A 94 -26.61 -26.97 -5.73
N MET A 95 -27.53 -26.63 -4.79
CA MET A 95 -28.82 -27.28 -4.67
C MET A 95 -29.83 -26.81 -5.74
N ASN A 96 -29.60 -25.66 -6.38
CA ASN A 96 -30.47 -25.19 -7.46
C ASN A 96 -30.40 -26.17 -8.64
N ASN A 97 -31.57 -26.72 -9.01
CA ASN A 97 -31.71 -27.75 -10.04
C ASN A 97 -31.25 -27.29 -11.44
N THR A 98 -31.30 -26.01 -11.74
CA THR A 98 -30.84 -25.43 -13.00
C THR A 98 -29.34 -25.18 -13.03
N CYS A 99 -28.68 -25.07 -11.83
CA CYS A 99 -27.26 -24.78 -11.74
C CYS A 99 -26.41 -26.04 -11.53
N ARG A 100 -26.64 -26.79 -10.46
CA ARG A 100 -25.97 -28.04 -10.10
C ARG A 100 -24.42 -28.01 -10.13
N ARG A 101 -23.78 -26.84 -10.26
CA ARG A 101 -22.33 -26.69 -10.34
C ARG A 101 -21.65 -26.93 -9.01
N PHE A 102 -20.43 -27.44 -9.08
CA PHE A 102 -19.54 -27.49 -7.93
C PHE A 102 -18.84 -26.14 -7.73
N PHE A 103 -18.60 -25.78 -6.49
CA PHE A 103 -17.89 -24.56 -6.13
C PHE A 103 -17.15 -24.70 -4.79
N SER A 104 -16.08 -23.94 -4.63
CA SER A 104 -15.34 -23.79 -3.39
C SER A 104 -15.52 -22.39 -2.81
N VAL A 105 -15.01 -22.17 -1.61
CA VAL A 105 -15.00 -20.85 -1.00
C VAL A 105 -14.17 -19.84 -1.80
N THR A 106 -13.24 -20.28 -2.64
CA THR A 106 -12.40 -19.42 -3.48
C THR A 106 -12.95 -19.18 -4.89
N THR A 107 -13.98 -19.92 -5.31
CA THR A 107 -14.58 -19.79 -6.65
C THR A 107 -15.05 -18.35 -6.92
N ASN A 108 -14.67 -17.76 -8.05
CA ASN A 108 -14.96 -16.39 -8.45
C ASN A 108 -14.44 -15.29 -7.50
N THR A 109 -13.36 -15.57 -6.76
CA THR A 109 -12.68 -14.58 -5.89
C THR A 109 -11.28 -14.26 -6.41
N LEU A 110 -10.55 -13.38 -5.71
CA LEU A 110 -9.11 -13.19 -5.99
C LEU A 110 -8.30 -14.47 -5.82
N LEU A 111 -8.77 -15.38 -4.98
CA LEU A 111 -8.13 -16.66 -4.67
C LEU A 111 -8.62 -17.79 -5.58
N ASP A 112 -9.38 -17.47 -6.63
CA ASP A 112 -9.86 -18.46 -7.59
C ASP A 112 -8.70 -19.25 -8.20
N SER A 113 -8.88 -20.55 -8.32
CA SER A 113 -7.89 -21.48 -8.86
C SER A 113 -6.58 -21.56 -8.07
N ALA A 114 -6.57 -21.18 -6.79
CA ALA A 114 -5.41 -21.34 -5.94
C ALA A 114 -5.13 -22.83 -5.70
N GLN A 115 -3.90 -23.26 -6.00
CA GLN A 115 -3.43 -24.66 -5.80
C GLN A 115 -2.90 -24.87 -4.37
N ARG A 116 -3.29 -24.03 -3.43
CA ARG A 116 -2.81 -24.06 -2.05
C ARG A 116 -3.94 -24.35 -1.08
N SER A 117 -3.59 -24.98 0.04
CA SER A 117 -4.54 -25.18 1.11
C SER A 117 -5.05 -23.84 1.66
N LEU A 118 -6.30 -23.79 2.10
CA LEU A 118 -6.87 -22.60 2.74
C LEU A 118 -6.09 -22.21 4.00
N ARG A 119 -5.51 -23.21 4.71
CA ARG A 119 -4.65 -22.98 5.87
C ARG A 119 -3.40 -22.21 5.50
N ASP A 120 -2.70 -22.61 4.45
CA ASP A 120 -1.48 -21.91 4.00
C ASP A 120 -1.79 -20.48 3.56
N ILE A 121 -2.91 -20.28 2.86
CA ILE A 121 -3.39 -18.94 2.48
C ILE A 121 -3.64 -18.09 3.74
N TYR A 122 -4.30 -18.65 4.76
CA TYR A 122 -4.54 -17.95 6.02
C TYR A 122 -3.25 -17.59 6.73
N VAL A 123 -2.31 -18.54 6.83
CA VAL A 123 -1.00 -18.35 7.48
C VAL A 123 -0.21 -17.24 6.78
N GLU A 124 -0.11 -17.26 5.46
CA GLU A 124 0.59 -16.19 4.73
C GLU A 124 -0.09 -14.82 4.86
N ALA A 125 -1.42 -14.79 4.80
CA ALA A 125 -2.18 -13.57 5.02
C ALA A 125 -1.97 -13.02 6.45
N PHE A 126 -1.93 -13.90 7.46
CA PHE A 126 -1.67 -13.53 8.84
C PHE A 126 -0.26 -12.97 9.04
N LEU A 127 0.76 -13.66 8.51
CA LEU A 127 2.16 -13.21 8.56
C LEU A 127 2.31 -11.84 7.91
N TRP A 128 1.71 -11.67 6.74
CA TRP A 128 1.77 -10.41 6.01
C TRP A 128 1.01 -9.28 6.73
N ALA A 129 -0.20 -9.53 7.24
CA ALA A 129 -1.02 -8.55 7.94
C ALA A 129 -0.48 -8.15 9.32
N SER A 130 0.30 -9.02 9.97
CA SER A 130 0.79 -8.78 11.34
C SER A 130 1.85 -7.68 11.43
N SER A 131 2.62 -7.45 10.38
CA SER A 131 3.62 -6.38 10.35
C SER A 131 2.97 -4.99 10.36
N SER A 132 3.58 -4.05 11.05
CA SER A 132 3.15 -2.64 11.09
C SER A 132 3.63 -1.83 9.90
N ALA A 133 4.75 -2.20 9.30
CA ALA A 133 5.41 -1.42 8.25
C ALA A 133 5.42 -2.10 6.87
N GLY A 134 4.96 -3.35 6.78
CA GLY A 134 5.01 -4.18 5.59
C GLY A 134 5.87 -5.43 5.77
N THR A 135 5.72 -6.40 4.89
CA THR A 135 6.50 -7.63 4.91
C THR A 135 6.85 -8.03 3.48
N PRO A 136 8.14 -8.17 3.15
CA PRO A 136 8.54 -8.67 1.84
C PRO A 136 8.03 -10.09 1.57
N ALA A 137 7.68 -10.38 0.33
CA ALA A 137 7.22 -11.72 -0.05
C ALA A 137 8.25 -12.82 0.25
N LEU A 138 9.54 -12.52 0.17
CA LEU A 138 10.63 -13.44 0.55
C LEU A 138 10.54 -13.82 2.03
N THR A 139 10.27 -12.85 2.90
CA THR A 139 10.13 -13.09 4.34
C THR A 139 8.89 -13.94 4.63
N VAL A 140 7.74 -13.59 4.02
CA VAL A 140 6.51 -14.38 4.19
C VAL A 140 6.71 -15.81 3.71
N ARG A 141 7.33 -15.99 2.54
CA ARG A 141 7.68 -17.32 2.00
C ARG A 141 8.53 -18.13 2.97
N ALA A 142 9.59 -17.52 3.50
CA ALA A 142 10.50 -18.20 4.43
C ALA A 142 9.79 -18.63 5.73
N MET A 143 8.95 -17.75 6.29
CA MET A 143 8.23 -18.01 7.53
C MET A 143 7.07 -19.03 7.35
N ALA A 144 6.41 -19.02 6.19
CA ALA A 144 5.34 -19.94 5.87
C ALA A 144 5.83 -21.29 5.31
N GLY A 145 7.12 -21.43 5.02
CA GLY A 145 7.69 -22.65 4.43
C GLY A 145 7.26 -22.91 2.99
N THR A 146 6.86 -21.88 2.25
CA THR A 146 6.39 -22.02 0.87
C THR A 146 7.55 -22.27 -0.08
N ALA A 147 7.47 -23.31 -0.92
CA ALA A 147 8.54 -23.69 -1.83
C ALA A 147 8.83 -22.61 -2.90
N SER A 148 7.77 -22.04 -3.51
CA SER A 148 7.90 -21.10 -4.63
C SER A 148 7.73 -19.64 -4.18
N TYR A 149 8.70 -18.79 -4.56
CA TYR A 149 8.60 -17.33 -4.40
C TYR A 149 7.41 -16.74 -5.17
N ASN A 150 7.22 -17.16 -6.43
CA ASN A 150 6.15 -16.64 -7.28
C ASN A 150 4.76 -16.93 -6.70
N THR A 151 4.61 -18.04 -5.97
CA THR A 151 3.35 -18.40 -5.31
C THR A 151 3.02 -17.44 -4.16
N SER A 152 3.96 -17.21 -3.25
CA SER A 152 3.77 -16.23 -2.14
C SER A 152 3.65 -14.81 -2.66
N TYR A 153 4.47 -14.44 -3.65
CA TYR A 153 4.42 -13.11 -4.26
C TYR A 153 3.05 -12.84 -4.90
N SER A 154 2.55 -13.77 -5.73
CA SER A 154 1.25 -13.61 -6.39
C SER A 154 0.08 -13.56 -5.38
N LEU A 155 0.15 -14.34 -4.31
CA LEU A 155 -0.86 -14.27 -3.24
C LEU A 155 -0.87 -12.91 -2.56
N ILE A 156 0.30 -12.40 -2.15
CA ILE A 156 0.41 -11.09 -1.50
C ILE A 156 -0.09 -9.98 -2.42
N GLN A 157 0.23 -10.05 -3.70
CA GLN A 157 -0.25 -9.07 -4.67
C GLN A 157 -1.77 -9.15 -4.90
N LYS A 158 -2.36 -10.34 -4.90
CA LYS A 158 -3.82 -10.50 -4.90
C LYS A 158 -4.47 -9.90 -3.64
N LEU A 159 -3.82 -10.05 -2.49
CA LEU A 159 -4.28 -9.42 -1.25
C LEU A 159 -4.24 -7.88 -1.34
N ARG A 160 -3.19 -7.30 -1.92
CA ARG A 160 -3.12 -5.85 -2.21
C ARG A 160 -4.21 -5.41 -3.19
N GLU A 161 -4.44 -6.17 -4.25
CA GLU A 161 -5.57 -5.92 -5.16
C GLU A 161 -6.90 -5.93 -4.41
N GLY A 162 -7.06 -6.83 -3.44
CA GLY A 162 -8.23 -6.87 -2.55
C GLY A 162 -8.41 -5.60 -1.74
N LEU A 163 -7.32 -5.03 -1.22
CA LEU A 163 -7.34 -3.74 -0.51
C LEU A 163 -7.71 -2.59 -1.45
N ALA A 164 -7.08 -2.51 -2.62
CA ALA A 164 -7.31 -1.43 -3.58
C ALA A 164 -8.76 -1.41 -4.09
N ARG A 165 -9.35 -2.58 -4.36
CA ARG A 165 -10.71 -2.72 -4.90
C ARG A 165 -11.81 -2.81 -3.86
N GLY A 166 -11.51 -3.33 -2.67
CA GLY A 166 -12.50 -3.66 -1.64
C GLY A 166 -12.71 -2.58 -0.58
N HIS A 167 -11.67 -1.83 -0.24
CA HIS A 167 -11.74 -0.83 0.82
C HIS A 167 -12.40 0.47 0.35
N ASN A 168 -13.71 0.46 0.20
CA ASN A 168 -14.49 1.66 -0.10
C ASN A 168 -15.60 1.87 0.94
N PRO A 169 -15.34 2.61 2.03
CA PRO A 169 -16.30 2.86 3.10
C PRO A 169 -17.40 3.88 2.73
N GLY A 170 -17.47 4.29 1.47
CA GLY A 170 -18.39 5.35 1.02
C GLY A 170 -17.85 6.76 1.22
N LEU A 171 -18.74 7.75 1.10
CA LEU A 171 -18.40 9.16 1.32
C LEU A 171 -18.26 9.46 2.82
N ILE A 172 -17.28 10.26 3.16
CA ILE A 172 -17.03 10.69 4.54
C ILE A 172 -17.30 12.18 4.69
N ALA A 173 -17.63 12.57 5.93
CA ALA A 173 -17.69 13.98 6.37
C ALA A 173 -16.74 14.21 7.52
N GLY A 174 -16.41 15.48 7.79
CA GLY A 174 -15.55 15.93 8.88
C GLY A 174 -14.31 16.66 8.42
N VAL A 175 -13.26 16.68 9.25
CA VAL A 175 -11.99 17.31 8.89
C VAL A 175 -11.16 16.31 8.09
N VAL A 176 -10.85 16.68 6.84
CA VAL A 176 -10.07 15.85 5.90
C VAL A 176 -8.77 16.58 5.58
N GLU A 177 -7.65 15.91 5.77
CA GLU A 177 -6.34 16.36 5.32
C GLU A 177 -6.05 15.78 3.94
N ILE A 178 -5.55 16.63 3.05
CA ILE A 178 -5.10 16.22 1.71
C ILE A 178 -3.64 16.68 1.55
N ASP A 179 -2.82 15.78 1.06
CA ASP A 179 -1.41 16.03 0.76
C ASP A 179 -0.95 15.13 -0.38
N GLY A 180 -0.01 15.61 -1.18
CA GLY A 180 0.59 14.90 -2.30
C GLY A 180 2.09 14.70 -2.09
N ALA A 181 2.56 13.47 -2.26
CA ALA A 181 3.98 13.17 -2.18
C ALA A 181 4.47 12.40 -3.39
N HIS A 182 5.67 12.74 -3.85
CA HIS A 182 6.31 12.04 -4.94
C HIS A 182 6.97 10.74 -4.46
N ALA A 183 6.49 9.62 -4.96
CA ALA A 183 7.12 8.32 -4.78
C ALA A 183 8.21 8.11 -5.84
N SER A 184 9.33 7.51 -5.43
CA SER A 184 10.44 7.18 -6.33
C SER A 184 10.15 5.88 -7.07
N GLY A 185 9.30 5.92 -8.08
CA GLY A 185 9.11 4.78 -8.96
C GLY A 185 10.37 4.50 -9.76
N HIS A 186 10.92 3.30 -9.61
CA HIS A 186 12.04 2.85 -10.46
C HIS A 186 11.51 1.85 -11.50
N ASN A 187 11.89 2.02 -12.75
CA ASN A 187 11.68 0.99 -13.76
C ASN A 187 12.72 -0.12 -13.59
N SER A 188 12.28 -1.37 -13.58
CA SER A 188 13.19 -2.52 -13.50
C SER A 188 14.17 -2.60 -14.68
N ALA A 189 13.89 -1.92 -15.79
CA ALA A 189 14.80 -1.79 -16.92
C ALA A 189 16.08 -0.99 -16.59
N GLU A 190 16.01 0.00 -15.68
CA GLU A 190 17.17 0.80 -15.26
C GLU A 190 18.10 0.06 -14.31
N ARG A 191 17.64 -1.02 -13.67
CA ARG A 191 18.43 -1.80 -12.72
C ARG A 191 19.27 -2.91 -13.33
N ARG A 192 19.14 -3.21 -14.61
CA ARG A 192 19.86 -4.34 -15.22
C ARG A 192 21.36 -4.13 -15.40
N GLY A 193 21.88 -2.99 -15.04
CA GLY A 193 23.31 -2.77 -14.96
C GLY A 193 23.69 -2.08 -13.65
N LYS A 194 24.63 -2.63 -12.88
CA LYS A 194 25.43 -1.78 -12.00
C LYS A 194 25.91 -0.62 -12.86
N PRO A 195 25.89 0.64 -12.35
CA PRO A 195 26.49 1.74 -13.10
C PRO A 195 27.83 1.28 -13.67
N LEU A 196 28.13 1.60 -14.92
CA LEU A 196 29.36 1.15 -15.58
C LEU A 196 30.58 1.37 -14.70
N ALA A 197 30.61 2.47 -13.94
CA ALA A 197 31.66 2.80 -12.98
C ALA A 197 31.84 1.79 -11.83
N GLN A 198 30.86 0.92 -11.55
CA GLN A 198 30.91 -0.07 -10.46
C GLN A 198 31.26 -1.50 -10.94
N GLN A 199 31.32 -1.71 -12.24
CA GLN A 199 31.73 -2.99 -12.80
C GLN A 199 33.23 -2.94 -13.09
N LYS A 200 33.97 -4.00 -12.80
CA LYS A 200 35.35 -4.10 -13.27
C LYS A 200 35.33 -4.25 -14.79
N PRO A 201 36.11 -3.46 -15.57
CA PRO A 201 36.18 -3.60 -17.01
C PRO A 201 36.71 -4.98 -17.36
N LYS A 202 36.15 -5.59 -18.40
CA LYS A 202 36.53 -6.93 -18.85
C LYS A 202 37.75 -6.90 -19.79
N ASN A 203 37.94 -5.77 -20.46
CA ASN A 203 39.02 -5.56 -21.42
C ASN A 203 39.34 -4.06 -21.55
N GLN A 204 40.41 -3.74 -22.32
CA GLN A 204 40.88 -2.37 -22.52
C GLN A 204 39.83 -1.50 -23.21
N THR A 205 39.12 -2.02 -24.19
CA THR A 205 38.07 -1.30 -24.92
C THR A 205 36.90 -0.85 -24.01
N GLU A 206 36.55 -1.68 -23.02
CA GLU A 206 35.55 -1.35 -22.00
C GLU A 206 36.05 -0.28 -21.03
N GLN A 207 37.35 -0.28 -20.73
CA GLN A 207 38.02 0.75 -19.94
C GLN A 207 37.99 2.10 -20.68
N ASP A 208 38.41 2.11 -21.94
CA ASP A 208 38.45 3.31 -22.77
C ASP A 208 37.08 3.94 -22.92
N ALA A 209 36.01 3.11 -23.11
CA ALA A 209 34.64 3.57 -23.16
C ALA A 209 34.14 4.19 -21.83
N ARG A 210 34.63 3.70 -20.69
CA ARG A 210 34.34 4.27 -19.37
C ARG A 210 35.04 5.61 -19.17
N ASP A 211 36.28 5.68 -19.52
CA ASP A 211 37.08 6.90 -19.38
C ASP A 211 36.49 7.98 -20.26
N GLN A 212 36.06 7.66 -21.47
CA GLN A 212 35.31 8.58 -22.33
C GLN A 212 34.00 9.05 -21.70
N SER A 213 33.21 8.14 -21.10
CA SER A 213 31.96 8.50 -20.44
C SER A 213 32.15 9.41 -19.23
N VAL A 214 33.26 9.25 -18.50
CA VAL A 214 33.64 10.16 -17.39
C VAL A 214 34.02 11.53 -17.92
N ILE A 215 34.78 11.60 -19.03
CA ILE A 215 35.17 12.84 -19.69
C ILE A 215 33.90 13.58 -20.15
N ASP A 216 32.93 12.88 -20.76
CA ASP A 216 31.68 13.47 -21.23
C ASP A 216 30.80 14.01 -20.07
N LEU A 217 30.79 13.30 -18.92
CA LEU A 217 30.14 13.77 -17.70
C LEU A 217 30.76 15.05 -17.13
N VAL A 218 32.11 15.13 -17.15
CA VAL A 218 32.86 16.32 -16.71
C VAL A 218 32.55 17.49 -17.65
N ASN A 219 32.63 17.25 -18.95
CA ASN A 219 32.32 18.27 -19.96
C ASN A 219 30.90 18.81 -19.85
N LYS A 220 29.89 17.92 -19.63
CA LYS A 220 28.50 18.33 -19.37
C LYS A 220 28.37 19.16 -18.09
N LYS A 221 29.08 18.80 -17.01
CA LYS A 221 29.07 19.59 -15.76
C LYS A 221 29.72 20.98 -15.98
N GLN A 222 30.79 21.05 -16.75
CA GLN A 222 31.46 22.33 -17.09
C GLN A 222 30.53 23.19 -17.96
N ALA A 223 29.91 22.63 -18.99
CA ALA A 223 28.93 23.31 -19.82
C ALA A 223 27.76 23.87 -19.01
N LYS A 224 27.22 23.08 -18.07
CA LYS A 224 26.13 23.52 -17.16
C LYS A 224 26.59 24.65 -16.21
N ARG A 225 27.86 24.67 -15.80
CA ARG A 225 28.44 25.75 -14.99
C ARG A 225 28.67 27.03 -15.80
N ALA A 226 28.95 26.91 -17.09
CA ALA A 226 29.17 28.04 -18.03
C ALA A 226 27.86 28.73 -18.49
N MET A 227 26.69 28.12 -18.21
CA MET A 227 25.39 28.72 -18.57
C MET A 227 25.12 30.00 -17.79
N SER A 228 24.60 31.02 -18.44
CA SER A 228 24.13 32.25 -17.80
C SER A 228 22.93 31.94 -16.85
N PRO A 229 22.65 32.81 -15.86
CA PRO A 229 21.47 32.65 -14.99
C PRO A 229 20.17 32.49 -15.78
N GLU A 230 19.99 33.27 -16.87
CA GLU A 230 18.80 33.21 -17.73
C GLU A 230 18.69 31.90 -18.48
N GLN A 231 19.82 31.38 -19.02
CA GLN A 231 19.86 30.07 -19.67
C GLN A 231 19.55 28.93 -18.70
N ARG A 232 20.01 29.02 -17.44
CA ARG A 232 19.67 28.03 -16.40
C ARG A 232 18.18 28.06 -16.07
N GLN A 233 17.61 29.25 -15.98
CA GLN A 233 16.18 29.42 -15.71
C GLN A 233 15.32 28.89 -16.86
N ALA A 234 15.69 29.18 -18.11
CA ALA A 234 15.01 28.66 -19.29
C ALA A 234 15.12 27.14 -19.42
N ALA A 235 16.30 26.57 -19.15
CA ALA A 235 16.50 25.13 -19.14
C ALA A 235 15.67 24.45 -18.03
N LYS A 236 15.61 25.05 -16.84
CA LYS A 236 14.77 24.55 -15.75
C LYS A 236 13.29 24.62 -16.11
N ALA A 237 12.81 25.73 -16.67
CA ALA A 237 11.42 25.85 -17.10
C ALA A 237 11.05 24.82 -18.18
N ALA A 238 11.96 24.51 -19.09
CA ALA A 238 11.75 23.46 -20.10
C ALA A 238 11.70 22.05 -19.47
N GLU A 239 12.54 21.75 -18.48
CA GLU A 239 12.49 20.50 -17.73
C GLU A 239 11.21 20.39 -16.89
N ASP A 240 10.78 21.46 -16.23
CA ASP A 240 9.54 21.52 -15.47
C ASP A 240 8.31 21.32 -16.37
N ALA A 241 8.33 21.87 -17.58
CA ALA A 241 7.27 21.67 -18.58
C ALA A 241 7.21 20.22 -19.09
N LEU A 242 8.35 19.53 -19.25
CA LEU A 242 8.38 18.11 -19.58
C LEU A 242 7.88 17.28 -18.40
N PHE A 243 8.31 17.60 -17.18
CA PHE A 243 7.89 16.93 -15.97
C PHE A 243 6.38 17.06 -15.74
N ALA A 244 5.82 18.24 -15.98
CA ALA A 244 4.37 18.48 -15.94
C ALA A 244 3.58 17.61 -16.94
N LYS A 245 4.21 17.20 -18.04
CA LYS A 245 3.67 16.25 -19.03
C LYS A 245 3.97 14.77 -18.67
N GLY A 246 4.55 14.48 -17.52
CA GLY A 246 4.97 13.13 -17.13
C GLY A 246 6.14 12.62 -17.96
N GLN A 247 7.03 13.49 -18.40
CA GLN A 247 8.17 13.19 -19.24
C GLN A 247 9.46 13.70 -18.63
N VAL A 248 10.56 13.07 -18.97
CA VAL A 248 11.91 13.52 -18.64
C VAL A 248 12.79 13.40 -19.87
N ARG A 249 13.80 14.24 -19.94
CA ARG A 249 14.83 14.10 -20.98
C ARG A 249 15.93 13.16 -20.49
N ASP A 250 16.21 12.11 -21.26
CA ASP A 250 17.34 11.23 -21.01
C ASP A 250 18.65 12.06 -21.08
N PRO A 251 19.45 12.08 -20.01
CA PRO A 251 20.67 12.87 -19.96
C PRO A 251 21.74 12.39 -20.96
N ASN A 252 21.67 11.15 -21.46
CA ASN A 252 22.65 10.56 -22.35
C ASN A 252 22.25 10.70 -23.81
N THR A 253 21.02 10.35 -24.14
CA THR A 253 20.50 10.34 -25.53
C THR A 253 19.76 11.61 -25.92
N GLY A 254 19.34 12.44 -24.96
CA GLY A 254 18.46 13.58 -25.19
C GLY A 254 17.02 13.21 -25.52
N ALA A 255 16.68 11.91 -25.59
CA ALA A 255 15.34 11.45 -25.87
C ALA A 255 14.35 11.85 -24.77
N ILE A 256 13.10 12.11 -25.14
CA ILE A 256 12.03 12.38 -24.19
C ILE A 256 11.40 11.04 -23.81
N LEU A 257 11.48 10.69 -22.53
CA LEU A 257 10.99 9.45 -21.97
C LEU A 257 9.92 9.73 -20.90
N PRO A 258 8.97 8.80 -20.66
CA PRO A 258 8.10 8.88 -19.50
C PRO A 258 8.94 8.90 -18.21
N HIS A 259 8.68 9.83 -17.30
CA HIS A 259 9.40 9.83 -16.04
C HIS A 259 8.87 8.75 -15.08
N ASN A 260 9.75 8.21 -14.26
CA ASN A 260 9.43 7.10 -13.35
C ASN A 260 8.85 7.54 -12.01
N ARG A 261 8.90 8.84 -11.69
CA ARG A 261 8.27 9.36 -10.47
C ARG A 261 6.77 9.46 -10.68
N ARG A 262 6.05 9.08 -9.66
CA ARG A 262 4.60 9.25 -9.55
C ARG A 262 4.29 10.02 -8.29
N MET A 263 3.17 10.69 -8.26
CA MET A 263 2.65 11.36 -7.09
C MET A 263 1.58 10.48 -6.44
N VAL A 264 1.71 10.25 -5.14
CA VAL A 264 0.66 9.62 -4.32
C VAL A 264 -0.08 10.73 -3.61
N MET A 265 -1.32 10.97 -4.03
CA MET A 265 -2.25 11.86 -3.34
C MET A 265 -2.95 11.11 -2.23
N THR A 266 -2.96 11.68 -1.05
CA THR A 266 -3.51 11.06 0.16
C THR A 266 -4.60 11.92 0.76
N LEU A 267 -5.75 11.30 1.06
CA LEU A 267 -6.84 11.90 1.83
C LEU A 267 -6.94 11.17 3.16
N ARG A 268 -6.93 11.90 4.27
CA ARG A 268 -7.05 11.33 5.61
C ARG A 268 -8.08 12.09 6.45
N ARG A 269 -9.03 11.33 7.01
CA ARG A 269 -9.99 11.90 7.95
C ARG A 269 -9.38 11.98 9.35
N ARG A 270 -9.47 13.14 10.00
CA ARG A 270 -9.10 13.30 11.40
C ARG A 270 -10.09 12.56 12.31
N THR A 271 -9.58 11.93 13.35
CA THR A 271 -10.39 11.44 14.47
C THR A 271 -10.61 12.58 15.46
N GLY A 272 -11.71 12.52 16.24
CA GLY A 272 -12.04 13.57 17.22
C GLY A 272 -11.06 13.65 18.40
N ASN A 273 -10.27 12.60 18.65
CA ASN A 273 -9.35 12.55 19.79
C ASN A 273 -7.91 12.77 19.36
N PRO A 274 -7.19 13.75 19.96
CA PRO A 274 -5.76 13.93 19.70
C PRO A 274 -4.96 12.65 19.95
N GLY A 275 -4.07 12.32 19.02
CA GLY A 275 -3.22 11.13 19.12
C GLY A 275 -3.85 9.82 18.64
N ASP A 276 -5.15 9.78 18.29
CA ASP A 276 -5.78 8.58 17.74
C ASP A 276 -5.37 8.33 16.30
N GLY A 277 -4.92 9.35 15.60
CA GLY A 277 -4.56 9.29 14.19
C GLY A 277 -5.78 9.12 13.28
N SER A 278 -5.56 8.78 12.01
CA SER A 278 -6.64 8.48 11.08
C SER A 278 -7.07 7.02 11.21
N VAL A 279 -8.35 6.78 10.98
CA VAL A 279 -8.94 5.44 10.81
C VAL A 279 -9.53 5.28 9.41
N TRP A 280 -9.31 6.27 8.57
CA TRP A 280 -9.78 6.30 7.20
C TRP A 280 -8.78 7.05 6.32
N THR A 281 -8.20 6.35 5.37
CA THR A 281 -7.23 6.86 4.42
C THR A 281 -7.61 6.41 3.02
N LYS A 282 -7.63 7.34 2.07
CA LYS A 282 -7.74 7.05 0.64
C LYS A 282 -6.53 7.60 -0.08
N VAL A 283 -6.12 6.86 -1.10
CA VAL A 283 -4.96 7.20 -1.89
C VAL A 283 -5.32 7.13 -3.38
N GLY A 284 -4.64 7.94 -4.16
CA GLY A 284 -4.66 7.87 -5.61
C GLY A 284 -3.27 8.18 -6.15
N VAL A 285 -2.94 7.60 -7.29
CA VAL A 285 -1.65 7.81 -7.95
C VAL A 285 -1.86 8.66 -9.18
N GLY A 286 -1.12 9.76 -9.29
CA GLY A 286 -1.10 10.66 -10.45
C GLY A 286 0.30 10.80 -11.02
N MET A 287 0.40 11.45 -12.18
CA MET A 287 1.70 11.80 -12.76
C MET A 287 2.36 12.95 -12.01
N SER A 288 1.55 13.90 -11.55
CA SER A 288 2.00 15.09 -10.82
C SER A 288 0.90 15.57 -9.86
N GLU A 289 1.26 16.47 -8.95
CA GLU A 289 0.33 17.10 -8.04
C GLU A 289 -0.45 18.19 -8.79
N THR A 290 -1.66 17.85 -9.23
CA THR A 290 -2.54 18.79 -9.93
C THR A 290 -3.86 18.97 -9.18
N PRO A 291 -4.51 20.14 -9.35
CA PRO A 291 -5.85 20.38 -8.78
C PRO A 291 -6.87 19.31 -9.17
N GLU A 292 -6.76 18.79 -10.39
CA GLU A 292 -7.69 17.82 -10.96
C GLU A 292 -7.59 16.46 -10.23
N VAL A 293 -6.39 16.02 -9.89
CA VAL A 293 -6.17 14.78 -9.12
C VAL A 293 -6.74 14.90 -7.72
N ALA A 294 -6.48 16.02 -7.05
CA ALA A 294 -7.03 16.28 -5.70
C ALA A 294 -8.56 16.36 -5.73
N GLU A 295 -9.12 17.05 -6.73
CA GLU A 295 -10.56 17.20 -6.91
C GLU A 295 -11.24 15.86 -7.22
N TYR A 296 -10.68 15.05 -8.11
CA TYR A 296 -11.21 13.73 -8.44
C TYR A 296 -11.33 12.83 -7.20
N LEU A 297 -10.26 12.78 -6.40
CA LEU A 297 -10.28 11.97 -5.17
C LEU A 297 -11.24 12.53 -4.14
N ALA A 298 -11.25 13.84 -3.93
CA ALA A 298 -12.13 14.47 -2.93
C ALA A 298 -13.61 14.27 -3.29
N GLN A 299 -14.02 14.50 -4.54
CA GLN A 299 -15.41 14.31 -4.99
C GLN A 299 -15.87 12.86 -4.84
N ARG A 300 -14.99 11.89 -5.04
CA ARG A 300 -15.32 10.48 -4.99
C ARG A 300 -15.44 9.94 -3.56
N HIS A 301 -14.80 10.58 -2.61
CA HIS A 301 -14.63 10.02 -1.26
C HIS A 301 -15.12 10.93 -0.13
N VAL A 302 -15.44 12.19 -0.39
CA VAL A 302 -15.76 13.18 0.65
C VAL A 302 -17.08 13.88 0.35
N LEU A 303 -17.91 14.06 1.37
CA LEU A 303 -19.06 14.94 1.36
C LEU A 303 -18.57 16.40 1.48
N LEU A 304 -18.26 17.01 0.33
CA LEU A 304 -17.54 18.28 0.26
C LEU A 304 -18.23 19.42 1.04
N PRO A 305 -19.55 19.69 0.84
CA PRO A 305 -20.23 20.81 1.52
C PRO A 305 -20.32 20.63 3.04
N GLU A 306 -20.16 19.41 3.54
CA GLU A 306 -20.26 19.08 4.97
C GLU A 306 -18.90 18.98 5.64
N SER A 307 -17.82 19.03 4.85
CA SER A 307 -16.47 18.74 5.32
C SER A 307 -15.60 20.00 5.38
N ILE A 308 -14.58 19.93 6.23
CA ILE A 308 -13.51 20.93 6.34
C ILE A 308 -12.28 20.34 5.67
N LEU A 309 -11.69 21.09 4.76
CA LEU A 309 -10.44 20.75 4.11
C LEU A 309 -9.27 21.34 4.88
N ALA A 310 -8.24 20.55 5.18
CA ALA A 310 -6.97 21.01 5.70
C ALA A 310 -5.85 20.62 4.72
N THR A 311 -5.08 21.59 4.24
CA THR A 311 -3.97 21.37 3.30
C THR A 311 -2.77 22.22 3.70
N ASP A 312 -1.62 21.93 3.08
CA ASP A 312 -0.54 22.89 3.01
C ASP A 312 -0.92 24.10 2.11
N PHE A 313 0.00 25.06 1.97
CA PHE A 313 -0.23 26.29 1.18
C PHE A 313 -0.09 26.03 -0.34
N GLY A 314 -0.39 24.83 -0.83
CA GLY A 314 -0.28 24.43 -2.21
C GLY A 314 -1.35 25.07 -3.13
N VAL A 315 -0.92 25.59 -4.28
CA VAL A 315 -1.81 26.20 -5.29
C VAL A 315 -2.84 25.20 -5.81
N ALA A 316 -2.50 23.90 -5.82
CA ALA A 316 -3.37 22.81 -6.25
C ALA A 316 -4.68 22.74 -5.47
N PHE A 317 -4.70 23.18 -4.21
CA PHE A 317 -5.85 23.02 -3.33
C PHE A 317 -6.77 24.25 -3.25
N ILE A 318 -6.37 25.42 -3.80
CA ILE A 318 -7.13 26.66 -3.70
C ILE A 318 -8.53 26.53 -4.35
N LYS A 319 -8.61 25.97 -5.54
CA LYS A 319 -9.88 25.76 -6.24
C LYS A 319 -10.74 24.72 -5.54
N LEU A 320 -10.13 23.63 -5.07
CA LEU A 320 -10.79 22.57 -4.34
C LEU A 320 -11.39 23.09 -3.03
N GLY A 321 -10.65 23.90 -2.30
CA GLY A 321 -11.08 24.48 -1.02
C GLY A 321 -12.42 25.22 -1.09
N LYS A 322 -12.74 25.85 -2.22
CA LYS A 322 -14.01 26.57 -2.45
C LYS A 322 -15.25 25.63 -2.46
N LYS A 323 -15.05 24.34 -2.66
CA LYS A 323 -16.12 23.33 -2.68
C LYS A 323 -16.41 22.73 -1.31
N PHE A 324 -15.56 22.98 -0.33
CA PHE A 324 -15.72 22.54 1.04
C PHE A 324 -16.43 23.62 1.88
N ARG A 325 -17.00 23.19 3.01
CA ARG A 325 -17.60 24.11 3.99
C ARG A 325 -16.59 25.15 4.50
N LEU A 326 -15.35 24.72 4.70
CA LEU A 326 -14.23 25.55 5.16
C LEU A 326 -12.94 24.97 4.60
N HIS A 327 -12.00 25.81 4.21
CA HIS A 327 -10.65 25.42 3.86
C HIS A 327 -9.66 26.09 4.81
N THR A 328 -8.87 25.30 5.50
CA THR A 328 -7.78 25.74 6.38
C THR A 328 -6.45 25.38 5.77
N THR A 329 -5.52 26.32 5.78
CA THR A 329 -4.17 26.11 5.22
C THR A 329 -3.12 26.35 6.28
N VAL A 330 -2.06 25.55 6.26
CA VAL A 330 -0.90 25.69 7.14
C VAL A 330 0.34 25.95 6.27
N ASN A 331 1.06 27.00 6.60
CA ASN A 331 2.35 27.27 5.97
C ASN A 331 3.48 26.59 6.74
N HIS A 332 3.88 25.40 6.29
CA HIS A 332 4.92 24.60 6.93
C HIS A 332 6.30 25.27 6.96
N SER A 333 6.55 26.26 6.12
CA SER A 333 7.80 27.04 6.17
C SER A 333 7.86 27.94 7.42
N GLN A 334 6.73 28.20 8.07
CA GLN A 334 6.63 29.08 9.23
C GLN A 334 6.24 28.35 10.52
N THR A 335 5.25 27.46 10.46
CA THR A 335 4.72 26.76 11.64
C THR A 335 4.25 25.35 11.29
N LEU A 336 4.42 24.40 12.21
CA LEU A 336 3.87 23.04 12.07
C LEU A 336 2.37 22.95 12.43
N VAL A 337 1.89 23.94 13.20
CA VAL A 337 0.49 24.03 13.64
C VAL A 337 0.08 25.49 13.56
N GLY A 338 -1.01 25.78 12.88
CA GLY A 338 -1.58 27.12 12.78
C GLY A 338 -2.14 27.64 14.10
N PRO A 339 -2.45 28.93 14.19
CA PRO A 339 -2.90 29.59 15.44
C PRO A 339 -4.18 29.00 16.03
N ALA A 340 -5.07 28.44 15.22
CA ALA A 340 -6.31 27.78 15.66
C ALA A 340 -6.19 26.25 15.71
N GLY A 341 -4.95 25.70 15.70
CA GLY A 341 -4.71 24.27 15.77
C GLY A 341 -4.79 23.55 14.42
N GLU A 342 -4.74 24.28 13.31
CA GLU A 342 -4.69 23.72 11.97
C GLU A 342 -3.36 22.99 11.77
N HIS A 343 -3.41 21.84 11.15
CA HIS A 343 -2.23 21.06 10.79
C HIS A 343 -2.56 20.06 9.66
N VAL A 344 -1.54 19.46 9.02
CA VAL A 344 -1.65 18.37 8.06
C VAL A 344 -0.78 17.18 8.47
N ASN A 345 -0.49 17.07 9.75
CA ASN A 345 0.44 16.10 10.32
C ASN A 345 0.04 14.63 10.04
N MET A 346 -1.25 14.35 9.83
CA MET A 346 -1.68 12.99 9.53
C MET A 346 -1.34 12.61 8.10
N ALA A 347 -1.53 13.50 7.13
CA ALA A 347 -1.16 13.28 5.75
C ALA A 347 0.37 13.15 5.61
N GLU A 348 1.14 14.06 6.22
CA GLU A 348 2.61 13.96 6.27
C GLU A 348 3.11 12.67 6.95
N SER A 349 2.47 12.27 8.05
CA SER A 349 2.80 11.01 8.73
C SER A 349 2.58 9.79 7.81
N PHE A 350 1.55 9.82 6.96
CA PHE A 350 1.32 8.78 5.96
C PHE A 350 2.45 8.75 4.93
N THR A 351 2.77 9.90 4.35
CA THR A 351 3.87 10.07 3.38
C THR A 351 5.18 9.52 3.94
N ALA A 352 5.56 9.94 5.15
CA ALA A 352 6.78 9.45 5.80
C ALA A 352 6.79 7.93 6.04
N ARG A 353 5.65 7.28 6.17
CA ARG A 353 5.57 5.80 6.29
C ARG A 353 5.63 5.12 4.94
N GLN A 354 5.02 5.70 3.92
CA GLN A 354 5.13 5.22 2.54
C GLN A 354 6.60 5.24 2.10
N ASP A 355 7.30 6.33 2.33
CA ASP A 355 8.73 6.48 2.00
C ASP A 355 9.61 5.46 2.74
N ARG A 356 9.36 5.25 4.05
CA ARG A 356 10.09 4.24 4.83
C ARG A 356 9.81 2.83 4.35
N ALA A 357 8.56 2.52 3.97
CA ALA A 357 8.22 1.21 3.42
C ALA A 357 8.89 0.99 2.06
N GLU A 358 8.92 2.01 1.22
CA GLU A 358 9.62 1.97 -0.06
C GLU A 358 11.13 1.81 0.12
N ALA A 359 11.76 2.66 0.93
CA ALA A 359 13.21 2.66 1.10
C ALA A 359 13.74 1.45 1.89
N GLY A 360 12.98 0.96 2.88
CA GLY A 360 13.47 -0.03 3.84
C GLY A 360 12.93 -1.44 3.66
N ILE A 361 11.75 -1.61 3.04
CA ILE A 361 11.08 -2.91 2.96
C ILE A 361 10.99 -3.40 1.52
N TYR A 362 10.47 -2.57 0.63
CA TYR A 362 10.19 -2.97 -0.75
C TYR A 362 11.34 -2.61 -1.69
N LEU A 363 12.19 -1.67 -1.31
CA LEU A 363 13.41 -1.19 -1.99
C LEU A 363 13.18 -0.65 -3.40
N ASN A 364 12.08 -1.01 -4.03
CA ASN A 364 11.71 -0.61 -5.38
C ASN A 364 10.27 -1.02 -5.69
N ILE A 365 9.45 -0.03 -5.94
CA ILE A 365 8.07 -0.25 -6.38
C ILE A 365 7.96 0.26 -7.81
N GLU A 366 7.72 -0.65 -8.77
CA GLU A 366 7.44 -0.22 -10.14
C GLU A 366 6.16 0.62 -10.16
N PRO A 367 6.11 1.71 -10.96
CA PRO A 367 4.96 2.62 -11.02
C PRO A 367 3.62 1.92 -11.21
N LYS A 368 3.56 0.86 -12.01
CA LYS A 368 2.34 0.08 -12.27
C LYS A 368 1.75 -0.62 -11.05
N TYR A 369 2.50 -0.74 -9.95
CA TYR A 369 2.07 -1.37 -8.69
C TYR A 369 1.90 -0.37 -7.55
N LEU A 370 2.27 0.90 -7.76
CA LEU A 370 2.36 1.89 -6.69
C LEU A 370 1.02 2.10 -5.99
N HIS A 371 -0.10 2.09 -6.73
CA HIS A 371 -1.42 2.27 -6.15
C HIS A 371 -1.74 1.19 -5.09
N GLU A 372 -1.49 -0.08 -5.39
CA GLU A 372 -1.76 -1.17 -4.46
C GLU A 372 -0.84 -1.14 -3.24
N TYR A 373 0.41 -0.71 -3.40
CA TYR A 373 1.33 -0.53 -2.28
C TYR A 373 0.93 0.66 -1.39
N ALA A 374 0.45 1.74 -1.98
CA ALA A 374 -0.10 2.86 -1.22
C ALA A 374 -1.39 2.46 -0.48
N CYS A 375 -2.27 1.66 -1.10
CA CYS A 375 -3.44 1.08 -0.43
C CYS A 375 -3.05 0.15 0.73
N GLU A 376 -1.95 -0.61 0.61
CA GLU A 376 -1.42 -1.39 1.72
C GLU A 376 -0.99 -0.50 2.88
N THR A 377 -0.24 0.57 2.61
CA THR A 377 0.17 1.54 3.64
C THR A 377 -1.05 2.16 4.32
N ALA A 378 -2.08 2.53 3.55
CA ALA A 378 -3.35 3.04 4.08
C ALA A 378 -4.04 2.03 5.00
N PHE A 379 -4.14 0.77 4.57
CA PHE A 379 -4.72 -0.30 5.38
C PHE A 379 -3.98 -0.49 6.71
N ARG A 380 -2.65 -0.51 6.68
CA ARG A 380 -1.82 -0.68 7.90
C ARG A 380 -1.98 0.46 8.86
N GLU A 381 -2.09 1.69 8.35
CA GLU A 381 -2.33 2.88 9.15
C GLU A 381 -3.72 2.87 9.79
N ASP A 382 -4.75 2.64 9.01
CA ASP A 382 -6.13 2.68 9.47
C ASP A 382 -6.43 1.55 10.47
N HIS A 383 -5.72 0.42 10.35
CA HIS A 383 -5.91 -0.75 11.21
C HIS A 383 -4.74 -0.98 12.19
N ARG A 384 -3.90 0.04 12.45
CA ARG A 384 -2.73 -0.13 13.34
C ARG A 384 -3.08 -0.47 14.78
N ARG A 385 -4.30 -0.12 15.23
CA ARG A 385 -4.83 -0.43 16.58
C ARG A 385 -5.86 -1.55 16.56
N VAL A 386 -5.78 -2.40 15.58
CA VAL A 386 -6.61 -3.60 15.44
C VAL A 386 -5.70 -4.82 15.58
N SER A 387 -6.21 -5.87 16.20
CA SER A 387 -5.44 -7.10 16.40
C SER A 387 -5.02 -7.76 15.08
N PRO A 388 -3.93 -8.53 15.06
CA PRO A 388 -3.48 -9.25 13.86
C PRO A 388 -4.55 -10.16 13.26
N LYS A 389 -5.33 -10.85 14.09
CA LYS A 389 -6.47 -11.66 13.65
C LYS A 389 -7.45 -10.82 12.85
N LEU A 390 -7.98 -9.75 13.44
CA LEU A 390 -9.01 -8.94 12.79
C LEU A 390 -8.48 -8.23 11.52
N ARG A 391 -7.18 -7.86 11.49
CA ARG A 391 -6.55 -7.37 10.25
C ARG A 391 -6.54 -8.43 9.17
N THR A 392 -6.20 -9.67 9.52
CA THR A 392 -6.20 -10.81 8.60
C THR A 392 -7.60 -11.12 8.08
N GLU A 393 -8.60 -11.14 8.96
CA GLU A 393 -9.99 -11.37 8.59
C GLU A 393 -10.51 -10.31 7.63
N LYS A 394 -10.25 -9.03 7.89
CA LYS A 394 -10.61 -7.93 6.97
C LYS A 394 -9.94 -8.08 5.60
N LEU A 395 -8.67 -8.43 5.59
CA LEU A 395 -7.89 -8.64 4.36
C LEU A 395 -8.47 -9.79 3.53
N LEU A 396 -8.72 -10.93 4.17
CA LEU A 396 -9.33 -12.10 3.53
C LEU A 396 -10.77 -11.82 3.10
N PHE A 397 -11.54 -11.06 3.89
CA PHE A 397 -12.90 -10.65 3.51
C PHE A 397 -12.89 -9.93 2.15
N TRP A 398 -12.01 -8.95 1.94
CA TRP A 398 -11.92 -8.28 0.65
C TRP A 398 -11.42 -9.21 -0.44
N ALA A 399 -10.40 -10.04 -0.16
CA ALA A 399 -9.90 -11.00 -1.13
C ALA A 399 -10.97 -11.99 -1.63
N LEU A 400 -11.96 -12.30 -0.79
CA LEU A 400 -13.05 -13.22 -1.09
C LEU A 400 -14.28 -12.53 -1.74
N ASN A 401 -14.43 -11.21 -1.63
CA ASN A 401 -15.65 -10.52 -2.01
C ASN A 401 -15.52 -9.52 -3.18
N VAL A 402 -14.32 -9.19 -3.64
CA VAL A 402 -14.11 -8.25 -4.77
C VAL A 402 -14.14 -8.92 -6.15
N GLY A 403 -14.42 -10.23 -6.22
CA GLY A 403 -14.45 -10.99 -7.47
C GLY A 403 -13.07 -11.50 -7.90
N LYS A 404 -12.96 -11.94 -9.16
CA LYS A 404 -11.70 -12.48 -9.70
C LYS A 404 -10.62 -11.41 -9.82
N SER A 405 -9.36 -11.84 -9.69
CA SER A 405 -8.22 -10.98 -9.90
C SER A 405 -8.20 -10.45 -11.35
N GLN A 406 -8.03 -9.14 -11.48
CA GLN A 406 -7.88 -8.45 -12.75
C GLN A 406 -6.41 -8.36 -13.16
N TYR A 407 -5.50 -8.31 -12.18
CA TYR A 407 -4.09 -7.99 -12.39
C TYR A 407 -3.16 -9.18 -12.25
N TRP A 408 -3.51 -10.17 -11.41
CA TRP A 408 -2.62 -11.26 -11.00
C TRP A 408 -3.08 -12.64 -11.49
N ARG A 409 -4.12 -12.65 -12.34
CA ARG A 409 -4.55 -13.88 -13.00
C ARG A 409 -3.48 -14.34 -13.98
N ASN A 410 -3.12 -15.62 -13.92
CA ASN A 410 -2.08 -16.23 -14.77
C ASN A 410 -0.67 -15.61 -14.64
N TYR A 411 -0.38 -14.88 -13.54
CA TYR A 411 0.96 -14.36 -13.30
C TYR A 411 2.02 -15.47 -13.30
N THR A 412 1.72 -16.62 -12.69
CA THR A 412 2.61 -17.80 -12.67
C THR A 412 2.81 -18.43 -14.05
N ALA A 413 1.93 -18.15 -15.00
CA ALA A 413 2.04 -18.52 -16.42
C ALA A 413 2.73 -17.43 -17.27
N GLY A 414 3.36 -16.44 -16.66
CA GLY A 414 4.13 -15.39 -17.33
C GLY A 414 3.33 -14.17 -17.80
N GLN A 415 2.04 -14.09 -17.47
CA GLN A 415 1.25 -12.90 -17.78
C GLN A 415 1.47 -11.82 -16.73
N ASN A 416 2.17 -10.74 -17.12
CA ASN A 416 2.45 -9.61 -16.26
C ASN A 416 1.54 -8.43 -16.59
N ARG A 417 1.12 -7.68 -15.57
CA ARG A 417 0.42 -6.41 -15.71
C ARG A 417 1.28 -5.39 -16.46
N LYS A 418 0.71 -4.74 -17.48
CA LYS A 418 1.40 -3.76 -18.33
C LYS A 418 0.95 -2.33 -18.10
N PHE A 419 -0.17 -2.10 -17.40
CA PHE A 419 -0.78 -0.79 -17.21
C PHE A 419 -0.66 -0.32 -15.76
N GLU A 420 -0.68 1.00 -15.60
CA GLU A 420 -0.74 1.69 -14.31
C GLU A 420 -2.19 2.06 -13.99
N GLU A 421 -2.50 2.16 -12.72
CA GLU A 421 -3.78 2.68 -12.23
C GLU A 421 -3.57 4.12 -11.77
N LEU A 422 -3.86 5.06 -12.68
CA LEU A 422 -3.68 6.48 -12.45
C LEU A 422 -5.03 7.16 -12.26
N VAL A 423 -5.04 8.13 -11.35
CA VAL A 423 -6.14 9.09 -11.26
C VAL A 423 -6.13 9.94 -12.53
N PRO A 424 -7.29 10.12 -13.20
CA PRO A 424 -7.34 10.93 -14.40
C PRO A 424 -6.91 12.38 -14.14
N GLU A 425 -6.01 12.89 -14.94
CA GLU A 425 -5.56 14.30 -14.88
C GLU A 425 -6.60 15.29 -15.44
N ARG A 426 -7.63 14.78 -16.13
CA ARG A 426 -8.78 15.54 -16.58
C ARG A 426 -10.05 14.78 -16.21
N LEU A 427 -10.95 15.47 -15.52
CA LEU A 427 -12.30 14.96 -15.33
C LEU A 427 -12.96 14.80 -16.72
N PRO A 428 -13.59 13.66 -17.02
CA PRO A 428 -14.36 13.52 -18.25
C PRO A 428 -15.39 14.66 -18.34
N ALA A 429 -15.47 15.34 -19.48
CA ALA A 429 -16.43 16.41 -19.70
C ALA A 429 -17.84 15.87 -19.46
N GLY A 430 -18.54 16.38 -18.44
CA GLY A 430 -19.90 15.97 -18.08
C GLY A 430 -20.04 15.15 -16.78
N SER A 431 -18.98 14.86 -16.03
CA SER A 431 -19.05 14.13 -14.76
C SER A 431 -19.52 15.01 -13.57
N SER A 432 -20.52 15.84 -13.76
CA SER A 432 -21.26 16.49 -12.66
C SER A 432 -22.30 15.56 -12.00
N SER A 433 -22.42 14.32 -12.43
CA SER A 433 -23.29 13.30 -11.86
C SER A 433 -22.48 12.49 -10.83
N GLY A 434 -22.99 12.44 -9.62
CA GLY A 434 -22.46 11.69 -8.48
C GLY A 434 -22.16 10.21 -8.80
N PRO A 435 -21.59 9.47 -7.82
CA PRO A 435 -20.99 8.18 -8.04
C PRO A 435 -21.95 7.24 -8.77
N GLU A 436 -21.49 6.63 -9.86
CA GLU A 436 -22.15 5.45 -10.42
C GLU A 436 -22.36 4.47 -9.27
N LYS A 437 -23.62 4.23 -8.95
CA LYS A 437 -24.04 3.23 -7.98
C LYS A 437 -23.66 1.86 -8.54
N HIS A 438 -22.42 1.42 -8.28
CA HIS A 438 -22.22 -0.01 -8.19
C HIS A 438 -22.96 -0.47 -6.96
N ASP A 439 -24.13 -1.00 -7.21
CA ASP A 439 -25.11 -1.44 -6.22
C ASP A 439 -24.56 -2.64 -5.42
N LEU A 440 -23.76 -2.33 -4.39
CA LEU A 440 -23.33 -3.27 -3.35
C LEU A 440 -24.36 -3.34 -2.20
N THR A 441 -25.52 -2.67 -2.34
CA THR A 441 -26.53 -2.59 -1.30
C THR A 441 -27.29 -3.89 -1.07
N THR A 442 -27.12 -4.90 -1.91
CA THR A 442 -27.79 -6.20 -1.72
C THR A 442 -27.05 -7.13 -0.76
N ALA A 443 -25.78 -6.83 -0.40
CA ALA A 443 -24.98 -7.70 0.47
C ALA A 443 -24.94 -7.29 1.95
N MET A 444 -25.53 -6.15 2.34
CA MET A 444 -25.44 -5.64 3.72
C MET A 444 -26.79 -5.53 4.45
N LYS A 445 -27.76 -6.39 4.18
CA LYS A 445 -28.93 -6.59 5.08
C LYS A 445 -28.67 -7.70 6.11
N GLY A 446 -27.52 -7.70 6.73
CA GLY A 446 -27.20 -8.49 7.92
C GLY A 446 -26.82 -7.55 9.06
N ARG A 447 -27.55 -7.59 10.18
CA ARG A 447 -27.39 -6.78 11.39
C ARG A 447 -25.92 -6.73 11.87
N PRO A 448 -25.49 -5.62 12.50
CA PRO A 448 -24.17 -5.57 13.14
C PRO A 448 -24.10 -6.53 14.34
N PRO A 449 -22.99 -7.17 14.61
CA PRO A 449 -22.80 -7.95 15.84
C PRO A 449 -22.75 -7.01 17.06
N ARG A 450 -23.46 -7.42 18.12
CA ARG A 450 -23.39 -6.81 19.45
C ARG A 450 -22.02 -7.00 20.08
#